data_901b3f882c265a2af0ea795cd6e07d0c
#
_entry.id   901b3f882c265a2af0ea795cd6e07d0c
#
_cell.length_a   1.000
_cell.length_b   1.000
_cell.length_c   1.000
_cell.angle_alpha   90.00
_cell.angle_beta   90.00
_cell.angle_gamma   90.00
#
_symmetry.space_group_name_H-M   'P 1'
#
loop_
_entity.id
_entity.type
_entity.pdbx_description
1 polymer ?
#
loop_
_entity_poly.entity_id
_entity_poly.type
_entity_poly.pdbx_seq_one_letter_code
_entity_poly.pdbx_strand_id
1 'polypeptide(L)'
;MKKRVFAVILGSVMAVSLMACGTKENETKDGTKTYTVGISQFAEHASLDNCREGFIEGLKEAGFEEGKNLTIKEENAAADQGTAKQISDGFVSDDVDLICGIATPSAQAAYNSAMNTEIPVIYTAVTDPKAAKLANDDGAPVGEVTGTSDGLP
;
A
#
# COMPACT_ATOMS: atom_id res chain seq x y z
N MET A 1 40.50 63.37 -24.12
CA MET A 1 40.83 62.29 -23.23
C MET A 1 39.54 61.62 -22.75
N LYS A 2 39.28 60.45 -23.26
CA LYS A 2 37.94 59.80 -23.19
C LYS A 2 37.92 58.81 -22.01
N LYS A 3 37.11 59.08 -20.99
CA LYS A 3 36.90 58.14 -19.87
C LYS A 3 35.65 57.27 -20.22
N ARG A 4 35.91 56.00 -20.39
CA ARG A 4 34.87 54.98 -20.56
C ARG A 4 34.43 54.46 -19.20
N VAL A 5 33.17 54.71 -18.85
CA VAL A 5 32.53 54.17 -17.66
C VAL A 5 31.90 52.86 -18.08
N PHE A 6 32.39 51.75 -17.51
CA PHE A 6 31.75 50.44 -17.61
C PHE A 6 30.74 50.31 -16.48
N ALA A 7 29.46 50.30 -16.81
CA ALA A 7 28.39 49.95 -15.90
C ALA A 7 28.24 48.43 -15.84
N VAL A 8 28.57 47.85 -14.69
CA VAL A 8 28.33 46.46 -14.39
C VAL A 8 26.92 46.33 -13.81
N ILE A 9 26.00 45.77 -14.60
CA ILE A 9 24.66 45.43 -14.12
C ILE A 9 24.76 44.10 -13.45
N LEU A 10 24.67 44.07 -12.11
CA LEU A 10 24.62 42.89 -11.27
C LEU A 10 23.16 42.42 -11.24
N GLY A 11 22.81 41.48 -12.12
CA GLY A 11 21.49 40.80 -12.11
C GLY A 11 21.40 39.84 -10.94
N SER A 12 20.60 40.21 -9.94
CA SER A 12 20.23 39.31 -8.84
C SER A 12 19.23 38.29 -9.36
N VAL A 13 19.68 37.05 -9.56
CA VAL A 13 18.79 35.91 -9.76
C VAL A 13 18.27 35.49 -8.39
N MET A 14 17.05 35.90 -8.05
CA MET A 14 16.29 35.34 -6.94
C MET A 14 15.88 33.91 -7.30
N ALA A 15 16.59 32.92 -6.78
CA ALA A 15 16.15 31.53 -6.75
C ALA A 15 14.98 31.41 -5.78
N VAL A 16 13.76 31.36 -6.28
CA VAL A 16 12.58 30.96 -5.52
C VAL A 16 12.64 29.45 -5.33
N SER A 17 13.14 29.02 -4.17
CA SER A 17 13.02 27.64 -3.73
C SER A 17 11.56 27.37 -3.36
N LEU A 18 10.81 26.81 -4.28
CA LEU A 18 9.54 26.14 -3.99
C LEU A 18 9.88 24.90 -3.14
N MET A 19 9.63 25.01 -1.84
CA MET A 19 9.51 23.83 -0.99
C MET A 19 8.25 23.09 -1.44
N ALA A 20 8.41 22.16 -2.37
CA ALA A 20 7.42 21.12 -2.62
C ALA A 20 7.43 20.20 -1.38
N CYS A 21 6.34 20.17 -0.62
CA CYS A 21 6.05 19.09 0.30
C CYS A 21 6.08 17.80 -0.52
N GLY A 22 7.10 16.99 -0.26
CA GLY A 22 7.30 15.75 -0.99
C GLY A 22 6.38 14.67 -0.50
N THR A 23 5.32 14.41 -1.23
CA THR A 23 4.81 13.04 -1.37
C THR A 23 5.94 12.26 -2.02
N LYS A 24 6.42 11.20 -1.37
CA LYS A 24 7.40 10.29 -1.97
C LYS A 24 6.72 9.54 -3.11
N GLU A 25 6.71 10.10 -4.30
CA GLU A 25 6.40 9.33 -5.49
C GLU A 25 7.64 8.47 -5.79
N ASN A 26 7.50 7.16 -5.62
CA ASN A 26 8.50 6.19 -6.07
C ASN A 26 8.41 6.12 -7.60
N GLU A 27 9.24 6.89 -8.29
CA GLU A 27 9.35 6.83 -9.76
C GLU A 27 10.56 5.96 -10.15
N THR A 28 10.39 5.13 -11.17
CA THR A 28 11.50 4.48 -11.86
C THR A 28 12.31 5.52 -12.65
N LYS A 29 13.52 5.18 -13.08
CA LYS A 29 14.40 6.05 -13.87
C LYS A 29 13.80 6.50 -15.22
N ASP A 30 12.72 5.88 -15.66
CA ASP A 30 11.97 6.18 -16.88
C ASP A 30 10.66 6.97 -16.62
N GLY A 31 10.42 7.40 -15.37
CA GLY A 31 9.23 8.16 -14.98
C GLY A 31 7.98 7.30 -14.74
N THR A 32 8.10 5.98 -14.70
CA THR A 32 7.00 5.09 -14.37
C THR A 32 6.80 5.05 -12.85
N LYS A 33 5.58 5.33 -12.38
CA LYS A 33 5.23 5.22 -10.95
C LYS A 33 5.33 3.75 -10.51
N THR A 34 6.03 3.50 -9.42
CA THR A 34 6.14 2.17 -8.79
C THR A 34 5.29 2.10 -7.54
N TYR A 35 4.70 0.93 -7.32
CA TYR A 35 3.85 0.66 -6.17
C TYR A 35 4.45 -0.45 -5.32
N THR A 36 4.22 -0.38 -4.02
CA THR A 36 4.60 -1.43 -3.06
C THR A 36 3.34 -1.99 -2.43
N VAL A 37 3.15 -3.30 -2.51
CA VAL A 37 2.01 -4.02 -1.93
C VAL A 37 2.51 -4.98 -0.86
N GLY A 38 1.97 -4.86 0.36
CA GLY A 38 2.19 -5.81 1.44
C GLY A 38 1.12 -6.91 1.44
N ILE A 39 1.51 -8.16 1.46
CA ILE A 39 0.60 -9.31 1.57
C ILE A 39 0.85 -10.01 2.90
N SER A 40 -0.14 -9.99 3.80
CA SER A 40 -0.14 -10.71 5.06
C SER A 40 -1.02 -11.94 4.96
N GLN A 41 -0.42 -13.11 4.84
CA GLN A 41 -1.14 -14.40 4.88
C GLN A 41 -1.13 -14.97 6.29
N PHE A 42 -2.30 -15.39 6.83
CA PHE A 42 -2.38 -15.83 8.21
C PHE A 42 -1.64 -17.14 8.49
N ALA A 43 -1.74 -18.11 7.59
CA ALA A 43 -1.12 -19.43 7.77
C ALA A 43 -0.80 -20.07 6.41
N GLU A 44 0.10 -21.06 6.41
CA GLU A 44 0.28 -21.94 5.26
C GLU A 44 -0.92 -22.86 5.12
N HIS A 45 -1.68 -22.69 4.05
CA HIS A 45 -2.81 -23.54 3.70
C HIS A 45 -3.14 -23.37 2.22
N ALA A 46 -3.36 -24.47 1.51
CA ALA A 46 -3.55 -24.45 0.06
C ALA A 46 -4.64 -23.46 -0.42
N SER A 47 -5.75 -23.31 0.36
CA SER A 47 -6.79 -22.34 0.00
C SER A 47 -6.31 -20.91 0.12
N LEU A 48 -5.47 -20.58 1.13
CA LEU A 48 -4.92 -19.24 1.33
C LEU A 48 -3.81 -18.96 0.32
N ASP A 49 -3.03 -19.97 -0.04
CA ASP A 49 -2.02 -19.89 -1.10
C ASP A 49 -2.69 -19.56 -2.43
N ASN A 50 -3.79 -20.23 -2.78
CA ASN A 50 -4.58 -19.93 -3.97
C ASN A 50 -5.15 -18.50 -3.95
N CYS A 51 -5.58 -18.00 -2.79
CA CYS A 51 -6.05 -16.61 -2.66
C CYS A 51 -4.92 -15.62 -2.91
N ARG A 52 -3.72 -15.87 -2.37
CA ARG A 52 -2.53 -15.05 -2.60
C ARG A 52 -2.15 -15.04 -4.07
N GLU A 53 -2.03 -16.21 -4.68
CA GLU A 53 -1.66 -16.36 -6.09
C GLU A 53 -2.68 -15.67 -7.00
N GLY A 54 -3.99 -15.86 -6.75
CA GLY A 54 -5.04 -15.20 -7.50
C GLY A 54 -5.02 -13.67 -7.35
N PHE A 55 -4.70 -13.16 -6.16
CA PHE A 55 -4.55 -11.72 -5.95
C PHE A 55 -3.36 -11.16 -6.76
N ILE A 56 -2.21 -11.84 -6.75
CA ILE A 56 -1.02 -11.44 -7.52
C ILE A 56 -1.30 -11.50 -9.03
N GLU A 57 -2.00 -12.55 -9.49
CA GLU A 57 -2.39 -12.67 -10.90
C GLU A 57 -3.34 -11.53 -11.31
N GLY A 58 -4.31 -11.20 -10.46
CA GLY A 58 -5.21 -10.06 -10.69
C GLY A 58 -4.47 -8.72 -10.78
N LEU A 59 -3.47 -8.49 -9.95
CA LEU A 59 -2.60 -7.31 -10.06
C LEU A 59 -1.88 -7.27 -11.42
N LYS A 60 -1.34 -8.41 -11.85
CA LYS A 60 -0.66 -8.53 -13.14
C LYS A 60 -1.61 -8.28 -14.32
N GLU A 61 -2.82 -8.82 -14.29
CA GLU A 61 -3.86 -8.57 -15.31
C GLU A 61 -4.27 -7.09 -15.36
N ALA A 62 -4.24 -6.41 -14.21
CA ALA A 62 -4.49 -4.97 -14.11
C ALA A 62 -3.29 -4.11 -14.56
N GLY A 63 -2.17 -4.72 -14.97
CA GLY A 63 -0.99 -4.03 -15.47
C GLY A 63 0.07 -3.71 -14.40
N PHE A 64 -0.07 -4.25 -13.19
CA PHE A 64 0.94 -4.16 -12.14
C PHE A 64 1.84 -5.39 -12.18
N GLU A 65 3.08 -5.21 -12.66
CA GLU A 65 4.01 -6.31 -12.84
C GLU A 65 5.21 -6.16 -11.91
N GLU A 66 5.50 -7.22 -11.15
CA GLU A 66 6.66 -7.26 -10.27
C GLU A 66 7.96 -7.08 -11.04
N GLY A 67 8.84 -6.23 -10.50
CA GLY A 67 10.10 -5.84 -11.14
C GLY A 67 9.98 -4.80 -12.24
N LYS A 68 8.74 -4.35 -12.59
CA LYS A 68 8.50 -3.22 -13.50
C LYS A 68 7.96 -2.02 -12.74
N ASN A 69 6.73 -2.10 -12.28
CA ASN A 69 6.02 -1.03 -11.58
C ASN A 69 5.41 -1.49 -10.26
N LEU A 70 5.74 -2.71 -9.81
CA LEU A 70 5.24 -3.31 -8.59
C LEU A 70 6.37 -3.97 -7.81
N THR A 71 6.35 -3.76 -6.48
CA THR A 71 7.12 -4.52 -5.50
C THR A 71 6.13 -5.22 -4.57
N ILE A 72 6.27 -6.52 -4.39
CA ILE A 72 5.44 -7.31 -3.47
C ILE A 72 6.27 -7.68 -2.25
N LYS A 73 5.72 -7.44 -1.05
CA LYS A 73 6.26 -7.89 0.23
C LYS A 73 5.31 -8.94 0.78
N GLU A 74 5.72 -10.21 0.74
CA GLU A 74 4.93 -11.34 1.23
C GLU A 74 5.41 -11.77 2.60
N GLU A 75 4.47 -11.85 3.56
CA GLU A 75 4.75 -12.30 4.92
C GLU A 75 3.68 -13.29 5.38
N ASN A 76 4.10 -14.29 6.16
CA ASN A 76 3.22 -15.31 6.72
C ASN A 76 3.21 -15.24 8.25
N ALA A 77 2.04 -15.15 8.84
CA ALA A 77 1.87 -14.99 10.28
C ALA A 77 1.99 -16.31 11.06
N ALA A 78 2.19 -17.45 10.39
CA ALA A 78 2.32 -18.77 11.00
C ALA A 78 1.17 -19.10 11.99
N ALA A 79 -0.05 -18.69 11.67
CA ALA A 79 -1.25 -18.82 12.50
C ALA A 79 -1.19 -18.09 13.86
N ASP A 80 -0.30 -17.10 13.99
CA ASP A 80 -0.15 -16.30 15.21
C ASP A 80 -0.68 -14.87 14.98
N GLN A 81 -1.63 -14.44 15.83
CA GLN A 81 -2.25 -13.12 15.71
C GLN A 81 -1.30 -11.97 16.07
N GLY A 82 -0.36 -12.22 16.99
CA GLY A 82 0.66 -11.23 17.36
C GLY A 82 1.61 -10.98 16.18
N THR A 83 2.02 -12.04 15.50
CA THR A 83 2.83 -11.97 14.28
C THR A 83 2.07 -11.28 13.15
N ALA A 84 0.78 -11.60 12.94
CA ALA A 84 -0.04 -10.91 11.94
C ALA A 84 -0.09 -9.39 12.18
N LYS A 85 -0.21 -8.98 13.45
CA LYS A 85 -0.15 -7.56 13.82
C LYS A 85 1.22 -6.95 13.55
N GLN A 86 2.31 -7.62 13.91
CA GLN A 86 3.67 -7.12 13.67
C GLN A 86 3.96 -6.95 12.17
N ILE A 87 3.50 -7.90 11.34
CA ILE A 87 3.59 -7.82 9.88
C ILE A 87 2.86 -6.57 9.37
N SER A 88 1.63 -6.36 9.80
CA SER A 88 0.81 -5.24 9.38
C SER A 88 1.38 -3.89 9.84
N ASP A 89 1.89 -3.80 11.08
CA ASP A 89 2.59 -2.62 11.59
C ASP A 89 3.86 -2.35 10.78
N GLY A 90 4.57 -3.40 10.36
CA GLY A 90 5.75 -3.32 9.49
C GLY A 90 5.41 -2.72 8.13
N PHE A 91 4.34 -3.19 7.48
CA PHE A 91 3.89 -2.64 6.21
C PHE A 91 3.48 -1.16 6.30
N VAL A 92 2.79 -0.78 7.37
CA VAL A 92 2.46 0.64 7.62
C VAL A 92 3.73 1.46 7.83
N SER A 93 4.69 0.95 8.58
CA SER A 93 5.97 1.63 8.82
C SER A 93 6.81 1.78 7.55
N ASP A 94 6.68 0.84 6.62
CA ASP A 94 7.35 0.85 5.32
C ASP A 94 6.61 1.70 4.28
N ASP A 95 5.48 2.31 4.65
CA ASP A 95 4.66 3.20 3.81
C ASP A 95 4.28 2.52 2.49
N VAL A 96 3.75 1.27 2.58
CA VAL A 96 3.28 0.55 1.39
C VAL A 96 2.03 1.20 0.81
N ASP A 97 1.82 1.07 -0.50
CA ASP A 97 0.67 1.67 -1.20
C ASP A 97 -0.64 0.89 -0.99
N LEU A 98 -0.56 -0.37 -0.56
CA LEU A 98 -1.71 -1.25 -0.33
C LEU A 98 -1.32 -2.40 0.59
N ILE A 99 -2.25 -2.82 1.47
CA ILE A 99 -2.09 -4.06 2.24
C ILE A 99 -3.18 -5.05 1.84
N CYS A 100 -2.79 -6.28 1.51
CA CYS A 100 -3.68 -7.42 1.32
C CYS A 100 -3.63 -8.33 2.54
N GLY A 101 -4.75 -8.46 3.26
CA GLY A 101 -4.91 -9.38 4.39
C GLY A 101 -5.62 -10.66 3.96
N ILE A 102 -4.96 -11.80 4.05
CA ILE A 102 -5.50 -13.11 3.67
C ILE A 102 -5.90 -13.89 4.91
N ALA A 103 -7.15 -14.23 5.02
CA ALA A 103 -7.91 -14.75 6.16
C ALA A 103 -8.24 -13.68 7.21
N THR A 104 -9.31 -13.93 7.98
CA THR A 104 -9.88 -12.98 8.94
C THR A 104 -8.86 -12.34 9.90
N PRO A 105 -7.96 -13.11 10.57
CA PRO A 105 -7.03 -12.49 11.52
C PRO A 105 -6.03 -11.54 10.86
N SER A 106 -5.48 -11.88 9.68
CA SER A 106 -4.58 -10.99 8.93
C SER A 106 -5.30 -9.76 8.39
N ALA A 107 -6.54 -9.92 7.90
CA ALA A 107 -7.35 -8.80 7.44
C ALA A 107 -7.68 -7.81 8.58
N GLN A 108 -8.04 -8.32 9.76
CA GLN A 108 -8.28 -7.50 10.95
C GLN A 108 -7.01 -6.78 11.42
N ALA A 109 -5.87 -7.48 11.44
CA ALA A 109 -4.59 -6.88 11.79
C ALA A 109 -4.21 -5.76 10.82
N ALA A 110 -4.32 -6.00 9.51
CA ALA A 110 -4.05 -5.01 8.47
C ALA A 110 -4.93 -3.77 8.64
N TYR A 111 -6.25 -3.95 8.76
CA TYR A 111 -7.17 -2.84 8.95
C TYR A 111 -6.86 -2.03 10.23
N ASN A 112 -6.65 -2.72 11.37
CA ASN A 112 -6.36 -2.05 12.64
C ASN A 112 -5.05 -1.25 12.61
N SER A 113 -4.04 -1.74 11.89
CA SER A 113 -2.75 -1.03 11.74
C SER A 113 -2.87 0.16 10.78
N ALA A 114 -3.66 0.03 9.71
CA ALA A 114 -3.81 1.04 8.68
C ALA A 114 -4.89 2.11 8.98
N MET A 115 -5.79 1.91 9.95
CA MET A 115 -7.01 2.71 10.16
C MET A 115 -6.79 4.23 10.39
N ASN A 116 -5.58 4.65 10.75
CA ASN A 116 -5.22 6.07 10.92
C ASN A 116 -4.22 6.53 9.85
N THR A 117 -4.13 5.83 8.75
CA THR A 117 -3.28 6.14 7.59
C THR A 117 -4.15 6.27 6.36
N GLU A 118 -3.55 6.61 5.22
CA GLU A 118 -4.20 6.60 3.90
C GLU A 118 -3.97 5.29 3.14
N ILE A 119 -3.38 4.27 3.80
CA ILE A 119 -3.08 2.99 3.17
C ILE A 119 -4.37 2.16 3.08
N PRO A 120 -4.86 1.88 1.86
CA PRO A 120 -6.02 1.03 1.68
C PRO A 120 -5.73 -0.42 2.02
N VAL A 121 -6.77 -1.14 2.46
CA VAL A 121 -6.68 -2.57 2.79
C VAL A 121 -7.64 -3.36 1.92
N ILE A 122 -7.13 -4.40 1.27
CA ILE A 122 -7.95 -5.41 0.61
C ILE A 122 -7.89 -6.70 1.44
N TYR A 123 -9.04 -7.33 1.65
CA TYR A 123 -9.09 -8.65 2.27
C TYR A 123 -9.59 -9.72 1.31
N THR A 124 -9.13 -10.95 1.52
CA THR A 124 -9.68 -12.16 0.88
C THR A 124 -9.72 -13.31 1.87
N ALA A 125 -10.53 -14.33 1.60
CA ALA A 125 -10.77 -15.45 2.52
C ALA A 125 -11.25 -14.99 3.91
N VAL A 126 -12.15 -14.01 3.96
CA VAL A 126 -12.83 -13.57 5.19
C VAL A 126 -14.26 -14.09 5.17
N THR A 127 -14.60 -14.98 6.10
CA THR A 127 -15.90 -15.65 6.10
C THR A 127 -17.06 -14.70 6.42
N ASP A 128 -16.87 -13.82 7.40
CA ASP A 128 -17.88 -12.82 7.80
C ASP A 128 -17.23 -11.45 8.01
N PRO A 129 -17.23 -10.60 6.99
CA PRO A 129 -16.65 -9.24 7.11
C PRO A 129 -17.34 -8.35 8.14
N LYS A 130 -18.65 -8.57 8.40
CA LYS A 130 -19.40 -7.80 9.42
C LYS A 130 -18.95 -8.21 10.83
N ALA A 131 -18.93 -9.51 11.12
CA ALA A 131 -18.43 -10.01 12.39
C ALA A 131 -16.95 -9.64 12.61
N ALA A 132 -16.16 -9.59 11.55
CA ALA A 132 -14.77 -9.14 11.55
C ALA A 132 -14.60 -7.61 11.69
N LYS A 133 -15.70 -6.82 11.63
CA LYS A 133 -15.71 -5.35 11.65
C LYS A 133 -14.96 -4.71 10.48
N LEU A 134 -14.93 -5.39 9.35
CA LEU A 134 -14.39 -4.92 8.08
C LEU A 134 -15.48 -4.39 7.15
N ALA A 135 -16.74 -4.61 7.51
CA ALA A 135 -17.92 -4.08 6.84
C ALA A 135 -18.98 -3.67 7.86
N ASN A 136 -19.82 -2.72 7.48
CA ASN A 136 -21.01 -2.30 8.23
C ASN A 136 -22.13 -3.35 8.15
N ASP A 137 -23.22 -3.14 8.89
CA ASP A 137 -24.38 -4.04 8.91
C ASP A 137 -25.07 -4.18 7.54
N ASP A 138 -25.00 -3.15 6.71
CA ASP A 138 -25.50 -3.14 5.33
C ASP A 138 -24.51 -3.73 4.30
N GLY A 139 -23.32 -4.15 4.77
CA GLY A 139 -22.25 -4.70 3.95
C GLY A 139 -21.35 -3.66 3.29
N ALA A 140 -21.55 -2.37 3.55
CA ALA A 140 -20.65 -1.33 3.07
C ALA A 140 -19.29 -1.38 3.77
N PRO A 141 -18.21 -0.97 3.11
CA PRO A 141 -16.88 -0.88 3.71
C PRO A 141 -16.82 -0.01 4.96
N VAL A 142 -15.90 -0.31 5.87
CA VAL A 142 -15.57 0.53 7.02
C VAL A 142 -14.24 1.23 6.75
N GLY A 143 -14.25 2.54 6.50
CA GLY A 143 -13.02 3.26 6.12
C GLY A 143 -12.46 2.80 4.78
N GLU A 144 -11.14 2.74 4.67
CA GLU A 144 -10.41 2.37 3.45
C GLU A 144 -10.17 0.85 3.36
N VAL A 145 -11.21 0.03 3.61
CA VAL A 145 -11.10 -1.44 3.54
C VAL A 145 -12.19 -2.03 2.66
N THR A 146 -11.82 -2.95 1.78
CA THR A 146 -12.75 -3.72 0.95
C THR A 146 -12.20 -5.11 0.68
N GLY A 147 -13.00 -5.99 0.10
CA GLY A 147 -12.50 -7.34 -0.24
C GLY A 147 -13.58 -8.33 -0.62
N THR A 148 -13.19 -9.61 -0.59
CA THR A 148 -14.04 -10.73 -0.93
C THR A 148 -14.24 -11.65 0.26
N SER A 149 -15.49 -12.09 0.44
CA SER A 149 -15.87 -13.09 1.45
C SER A 149 -15.90 -14.49 0.83
N ASP A 150 -15.50 -15.48 1.61
CA ASP A 150 -15.69 -16.92 1.32
C ASP A 150 -16.89 -17.52 2.06
N GLY A 151 -17.63 -16.68 2.77
CA GLY A 151 -18.88 -17.08 3.42
C GLY A 151 -19.94 -17.52 2.40
N LEU A 152 -20.66 -18.59 2.71
CA LEU A 152 -21.85 -18.97 1.95
C LEU A 152 -22.99 -18.01 2.29
N PRO A 153 -23.84 -17.67 1.30
CA PRO A 153 -25.03 -16.86 1.51
C PRO A 153 -26.06 -17.54 2.40
#